data_dada6dea2985d906b865c5f005ddb29b
#
_entry.id   dada6dea2985d906b865c5f005ddb29b
#
_cell.length_a   1.000
_cell.length_b   1.000
_cell.length_c   1.000
_cell.angle_alpha   90.00
_cell.angle_beta   90.00
_cell.angle_gamma   90.00
#
_symmetry.space_group_name_H-M   'P 1'
#
loop_
_entity.id
_entity.type
_entity.pdbx_description
1 polymer ?
#
loop_
_entity_poly.entity_id
_entity_poly.type
_entity_poly.pdbx_seq_one_letter_code
_entity_poly.pdbx_strand_id
1 'polypeptide(L)'
;YILAYFENPAEVAKYNVSLQIANLANFIFASVVTVSAPMYSREFAENPAKLEASIKESSRLIFWASGSASLSIGLLSYPLLLVFGEEFAAAWPVLVILAAANFINAFTGASGNLLDMTGGHKIRKNILMANAFLTVAIAFFSIQKFGMIGVAIGYLFNMCFGNFIGVYVVYRKLGINMIYIPWGRKSTV
;
A
#
# COMPACT_ATOMS: atom_id res chain seq x y z
N TYR A 1 6.30 18.14 -0.94
CA TYR A 1 6.16 19.59 -0.79
C TYR A 1 5.92 20.03 0.66
N ILE A 2 5.01 19.37 1.43
CA ILE A 2 4.75 19.73 2.83
C ILE A 2 6.02 19.61 3.67
N LEU A 3 6.75 18.50 3.55
CA LEU A 3 8.00 18.28 4.29
C LEU A 3 9.05 19.38 3.98
N ALA A 4 9.19 19.78 2.71
CA ALA A 4 10.14 20.79 2.28
C ALA A 4 9.84 22.22 2.79
N TYR A 5 8.61 22.45 3.28
CA TYR A 5 8.24 23.73 3.88
C TYR A 5 8.61 23.80 5.37
N PHE A 6 8.56 22.67 6.08
CA PHE A 6 8.76 22.60 7.53
C PHE A 6 10.16 22.12 7.92
N GLU A 7 10.84 21.37 7.07
CA GLU A 7 12.13 20.73 7.36
C GLU A 7 13.24 21.21 6.44
N ASN A 8 14.48 21.03 6.89
CA ASN A 8 15.65 21.38 6.10
C ASN A 8 15.86 20.41 4.92
N PRO A 9 16.64 20.78 3.89
CA PRO A 9 16.88 19.95 2.72
C PRO A 9 17.46 18.56 3.03
N ALA A 10 18.25 18.44 4.10
CA ALA A 10 18.85 17.15 4.50
C ALA A 10 17.78 16.17 4.97
N GLU A 11 16.81 16.59 5.80
CA GLU A 11 15.70 15.75 6.26
C GLU A 11 14.78 15.34 5.09
N VAL A 12 14.56 16.26 4.14
CA VAL A 12 13.82 15.97 2.90
C VAL A 12 14.54 14.90 2.08
N ALA A 13 15.88 14.99 1.96
CA ALA A 13 16.68 13.98 1.26
C ALA A 13 16.59 12.61 1.92
N LYS A 14 16.73 12.53 3.25
CA LYS A 14 16.59 11.29 4.03
C LYS A 14 15.22 10.63 3.85
N TYR A 15 14.15 11.43 3.91
CA TYR A 15 12.78 10.95 3.67
C TYR A 15 12.61 10.41 2.24
N ASN A 16 13.12 11.14 1.24
CA ASN A 16 13.00 10.73 -0.16
C ASN A 16 13.74 9.43 -0.46
N VAL A 17 14.96 9.24 0.07
CA VAL A 17 15.70 7.98 -0.05
C VAL A 17 14.92 6.84 0.60
N SER A 18 14.41 7.04 1.82
CA SER A 18 13.58 6.05 2.50
C SER A 18 12.33 5.69 1.70
N LEU A 19 11.66 6.68 1.12
CA LEU A 19 10.48 6.47 0.28
C LEU A 19 10.80 5.68 -1.00
N GLN A 20 11.92 5.98 -1.66
CA GLN A 20 12.35 5.26 -2.86
C GLN A 20 12.65 3.78 -2.55
N ILE A 21 13.36 3.50 -1.46
CA ILE A 21 13.64 2.12 -1.02
C ILE A 21 12.32 1.39 -0.70
N ALA A 22 11.41 2.01 0.06
CA ALA A 22 10.11 1.41 0.37
C ALA A 22 9.29 1.12 -0.89
N ASN A 23 9.36 1.99 -1.90
CA ASN A 23 8.62 1.85 -3.15
C ASN A 23 9.10 0.68 -4.03
N LEU A 24 10.25 0.08 -3.78
CA LEU A 24 10.67 -1.15 -4.47
C LEU A 24 9.66 -2.29 -4.27
N ALA A 25 9.13 -2.43 -3.05
CA ALA A 25 8.07 -3.41 -2.78
C ALA A 25 6.76 -3.06 -3.51
N ASN A 26 6.44 -1.77 -3.62
CA ASN A 26 5.26 -1.31 -4.34
C ASN A 26 5.39 -1.52 -5.86
N PHE A 27 6.61 -1.50 -6.40
CA PHE A 27 6.85 -1.83 -7.81
C PHE A 27 6.50 -3.28 -8.12
N ILE A 28 6.84 -4.22 -7.21
CA ILE A 28 6.44 -5.63 -7.32
C ILE A 28 4.92 -5.77 -7.30
N PHE A 29 4.25 -5.08 -6.36
CA PHE A 29 2.79 -5.00 -6.30
C PHE A 29 2.18 -4.55 -7.63
N ALA A 30 2.66 -3.43 -8.16
CA ALA A 30 2.17 -2.84 -9.40
C ALA A 30 2.34 -3.79 -10.60
N SER A 31 3.44 -4.54 -10.66
CA SER A 31 3.70 -5.52 -11.73
C SER A 31 2.65 -6.62 -11.75
N VAL A 32 2.28 -7.19 -10.60
CA VAL A 32 1.22 -8.19 -10.51
C VAL A 32 -0.13 -7.59 -10.90
N VAL A 33 -0.44 -6.40 -10.41
CA VAL A 33 -1.71 -5.72 -10.71
C VAL A 33 -1.85 -5.39 -12.19
N THR A 34 -0.79 -4.98 -12.86
CA THR A 34 -0.81 -4.68 -14.30
C THR A 34 -1.25 -5.88 -15.14
N VAL A 35 -0.83 -7.08 -14.74
CA VAL A 35 -1.24 -8.32 -15.42
C VAL A 35 -2.66 -8.73 -15.02
N SER A 36 -3.02 -8.58 -13.75
CA SER A 36 -4.29 -9.07 -13.20
C SER A 36 -5.49 -8.15 -13.54
N ALA A 37 -5.29 -6.84 -13.68
CA ALA A 37 -6.38 -5.89 -13.89
C ALA A 37 -7.22 -6.16 -15.16
N PRO A 38 -6.65 -6.44 -16.34
CA PRO A 38 -7.43 -6.81 -17.52
C PRO A 38 -8.23 -8.11 -17.34
N MET A 39 -7.66 -9.08 -16.60
CA MET A 39 -8.34 -10.34 -16.29
C MET A 39 -9.57 -10.09 -15.43
N TYR A 40 -9.50 -9.22 -14.43
CA TYR A 40 -10.65 -8.87 -13.59
C TYR A 40 -11.80 -8.26 -14.38
N SER A 41 -11.49 -7.35 -15.33
CA SER A 41 -12.51 -6.73 -16.16
C SER A 41 -13.23 -7.74 -17.06
N ARG A 42 -12.46 -8.64 -17.68
CA ARG A 42 -13.00 -9.67 -18.55
C ARG A 42 -13.85 -10.69 -17.77
N GLU A 43 -13.32 -11.21 -16.68
CA GLU A 43 -13.98 -12.24 -15.89
C GLU A 43 -15.20 -11.72 -15.14
N PHE A 44 -15.20 -10.45 -14.77
CA PHE A 44 -16.38 -9.79 -14.19
C PHE A 44 -17.57 -9.81 -15.15
N ALA A 45 -17.31 -9.65 -16.46
CA ALA A 45 -18.36 -9.66 -17.48
C ALA A 45 -18.77 -11.08 -17.89
N GLU A 46 -17.82 -12.02 -17.96
CA GLU A 46 -18.02 -13.34 -18.55
C GLU A 46 -18.30 -14.45 -17.51
N ASN A 47 -17.60 -14.43 -16.36
CA ASN A 47 -17.65 -15.53 -15.38
C ASN A 47 -17.27 -15.09 -13.95
N PRO A 48 -18.26 -14.72 -13.12
CA PRO A 48 -18.01 -14.27 -11.76
C PRO A 48 -17.29 -15.28 -10.85
N ALA A 49 -17.51 -16.58 -11.06
CA ALA A 49 -16.83 -17.62 -10.27
C ALA A 49 -15.32 -17.68 -10.57
N LYS A 50 -14.96 -17.47 -11.83
CA LYS A 50 -13.56 -17.38 -12.25
C LYS A 50 -12.90 -16.12 -11.74
N LEU A 51 -13.63 -15.00 -11.69
CA LEU A 51 -13.16 -13.75 -11.11
C LEU A 51 -12.70 -13.95 -9.66
N GLU A 52 -13.48 -14.64 -8.84
CA GLU A 52 -13.11 -14.90 -7.44
C GLU A 52 -11.82 -15.70 -7.33
N ALA A 53 -11.64 -16.72 -8.18
CA ALA A 53 -10.43 -17.53 -8.22
C ALA A 53 -9.20 -16.69 -8.60
N SER A 54 -9.31 -15.87 -9.64
CA SER A 54 -8.23 -14.98 -10.10
C SER A 54 -7.85 -13.92 -9.07
N ILE A 55 -8.84 -13.37 -8.34
CA ILE A 55 -8.60 -12.44 -7.24
C ILE A 55 -7.81 -13.12 -6.12
N LYS A 56 -8.20 -14.33 -5.71
CA LYS A 56 -7.50 -15.08 -4.66
C LYS A 56 -6.06 -15.41 -5.06
N GLU A 57 -5.84 -15.81 -6.31
CA GLU A 57 -4.51 -16.10 -6.83
C GLU A 57 -3.63 -14.87 -6.86
N SER A 58 -4.11 -13.77 -7.41
CA SER A 58 -3.37 -12.50 -7.46
C SER A 58 -3.07 -11.96 -6.06
N SER A 59 -4.05 -12.01 -5.13
CA SER A 59 -3.85 -11.59 -3.76
C SER A 59 -2.79 -12.43 -3.06
N ARG A 60 -2.74 -13.74 -3.33
CA ARG A 60 -1.70 -14.64 -2.84
C ARG A 60 -0.32 -14.25 -3.38
N LEU A 61 -0.22 -14.00 -4.69
CA LEU A 61 1.04 -13.57 -5.33
C LEU A 61 1.51 -12.24 -4.77
N ILE A 62 0.62 -11.26 -4.64
CA ILE A 62 0.91 -9.94 -4.06
C ILE A 62 1.41 -10.09 -2.63
N PHE A 63 0.72 -10.87 -1.81
CA PHE A 63 1.09 -11.08 -0.41
C PHE A 63 2.50 -11.66 -0.28
N TRP A 64 2.80 -12.74 -1.02
CA TRP A 64 4.10 -13.39 -0.91
C TRP A 64 5.22 -12.60 -1.58
N ALA A 65 5.00 -12.01 -2.75
CA ALA A 65 6.06 -11.29 -3.47
C ALA A 65 6.29 -9.88 -2.88
N SER A 66 5.25 -9.03 -2.87
CA SER A 66 5.37 -7.65 -2.38
C SER A 66 5.40 -7.58 -0.85
N GLY A 67 4.65 -8.44 -0.16
CA GLY A 67 4.61 -8.49 1.29
C GLY A 67 5.96 -8.92 1.88
N SER A 68 6.57 -9.99 1.37
CA SER A 68 7.90 -10.42 1.82
C SER A 68 8.98 -9.39 1.53
N ALA A 69 8.92 -8.72 0.36
CA ALA A 69 9.83 -7.62 0.03
C ALA A 69 9.68 -6.45 1.01
N SER A 70 8.44 -6.05 1.32
CA SER A 70 8.16 -4.99 2.30
C SER A 70 8.70 -5.35 3.69
N LEU A 71 8.48 -6.59 4.13
CA LEU A 71 8.98 -7.08 5.41
C LEU A 71 10.50 -7.07 5.46
N SER A 72 11.16 -7.57 4.40
CA SER A 72 12.62 -7.57 4.28
C SER A 72 13.20 -6.15 4.32
N ILE A 73 12.58 -5.20 3.61
CA ILE A 73 12.97 -3.78 3.63
C ILE A 73 12.83 -3.20 5.04
N GLY A 74 11.74 -3.51 5.75
CA GLY A 74 11.54 -3.06 7.13
C GLY A 74 12.59 -3.61 8.10
N LEU A 75 12.89 -4.92 8.02
CA LEU A 75 13.89 -5.58 8.86
C LEU A 75 15.33 -5.11 8.58
N LEU A 76 15.63 -4.83 7.31
CA LEU A 76 16.95 -4.38 6.84
C LEU A 76 17.01 -2.86 6.69
N SER A 77 16.09 -2.10 7.28
CA SER A 77 15.99 -0.65 7.10
C SER A 77 17.29 0.09 7.47
N TYR A 78 17.91 -0.26 8.58
CA TYR A 78 19.16 0.37 9.00
C TYR A 78 20.33 0.10 8.02
N PRO A 79 20.69 -1.15 7.70
CA PRO A 79 21.78 -1.42 6.76
C PRO A 79 21.49 -0.91 5.34
N LEU A 80 20.24 -0.89 4.88
CA LEU A 80 19.90 -0.34 3.58
C LEU A 80 20.17 1.17 3.51
N LEU A 81 19.83 1.91 4.54
CA LEU A 81 20.09 3.34 4.60
C LEU A 81 21.58 3.66 4.83
N LEU A 82 22.31 2.80 5.55
CA LEU A 82 23.73 2.97 5.79
C LEU A 82 24.55 2.98 4.51
N VAL A 83 24.10 2.30 3.44
CA VAL A 83 24.73 2.33 2.11
C VAL A 83 24.80 3.75 1.54
N PHE A 84 23.84 4.63 1.93
CA PHE A 84 23.78 6.04 1.49
C PHE A 84 24.57 6.98 2.43
N GLY A 85 25.08 6.47 3.55
CA GLY A 85 25.84 7.22 4.54
C GLY A 85 25.24 7.14 5.94
N GLU A 86 26.08 7.37 6.95
CA GLU A 86 25.67 7.29 8.38
C GLU A 86 24.54 8.26 8.72
N GLU A 87 24.52 9.43 8.10
CA GLU A 87 23.47 10.43 8.28
C GLU A 87 22.09 9.96 7.77
N PHE A 88 22.06 9.10 6.75
CA PHE A 88 20.81 8.50 6.23
C PHE A 88 20.34 7.36 7.13
N ALA A 89 21.26 6.65 7.78
CA ALA A 89 20.92 5.56 8.69
C ALA A 89 20.01 6.03 9.83
N ALA A 90 20.11 7.28 10.28
CA ALA A 90 19.22 7.87 11.28
C ALA A 90 17.74 7.88 10.87
N ALA A 91 17.43 7.79 9.58
CA ALA A 91 16.06 7.74 9.06
C ALA A 91 15.44 6.32 9.04
N TRP A 92 16.10 5.30 9.62
CA TRP A 92 15.58 3.93 9.65
C TRP A 92 14.14 3.81 10.20
N PRO A 93 13.68 4.60 11.20
CA PRO A 93 12.29 4.49 11.66
C PRO A 93 11.28 4.93 10.59
N VAL A 94 11.65 5.91 9.77
CA VAL A 94 10.83 6.35 8.64
C VAL A 94 10.68 5.23 7.63
N LEU A 95 11.78 4.56 7.26
CA LEU A 95 11.76 3.44 6.33
C LEU A 95 10.94 2.26 6.85
N VAL A 96 11.00 1.96 8.15
CA VAL A 96 10.16 0.92 8.79
C VAL A 96 8.67 1.26 8.65
N ILE A 97 8.28 2.51 8.93
CA ILE A 97 6.87 2.94 8.82
C ILE A 97 6.37 2.84 7.37
N LEU A 98 7.19 3.29 6.41
CA LEU A 98 6.86 3.22 4.98
C LEU A 98 6.77 1.76 4.49
N ALA A 99 7.68 0.89 4.94
CA ALA A 99 7.64 -0.53 4.63
C ALA A 99 6.40 -1.21 5.24
N ALA A 100 6.02 -0.87 6.47
CA ALA A 100 4.78 -1.34 7.09
C ALA A 100 3.54 -0.91 6.30
N ALA A 101 3.51 0.31 5.78
CA ALA A 101 2.43 0.79 4.92
C ALA A 101 2.31 -0.04 3.62
N ASN A 102 3.44 -0.34 2.97
CA ASN A 102 3.48 -1.18 1.77
C ASN A 102 3.12 -2.64 2.07
N PHE A 103 3.48 -3.15 3.26
CA PHE A 103 3.04 -4.47 3.71
C PHE A 103 1.52 -4.54 3.86
N ILE A 104 0.88 -3.52 4.44
CA ILE A 104 -0.58 -3.42 4.54
C ILE A 104 -1.22 -3.39 3.14
N ASN A 105 -0.62 -2.65 2.20
CA ASN A 105 -1.07 -2.63 0.81
C ASN A 105 -1.02 -4.03 0.20
N ALA A 106 0.06 -4.77 0.39
CA ALA A 106 0.21 -6.14 -0.08
C ALA A 106 -0.79 -7.11 0.60
N PHE A 107 -1.04 -6.93 1.89
CA PHE A 107 -1.98 -7.76 2.66
C PHE A 107 -3.44 -7.59 2.22
N THR A 108 -3.83 -6.39 1.85
CA THR A 108 -5.20 -6.06 1.43
C THR A 108 -5.46 -6.34 -0.06
N GLY A 109 -4.42 -6.63 -0.83
CA GLY A 109 -4.53 -6.92 -2.26
C GLY A 109 -4.95 -5.71 -3.10
N ALA A 110 -5.29 -5.96 -4.37
CA ALA A 110 -5.57 -4.93 -5.36
C ALA A 110 -7.02 -4.39 -5.29
N SER A 111 -7.56 -4.11 -4.09
CA SER A 111 -8.96 -3.73 -3.87
C SER A 111 -9.39 -2.50 -4.69
N GLY A 112 -8.51 -1.51 -4.78
CA GLY A 112 -8.79 -0.32 -5.56
C GLY A 112 -8.89 -0.58 -7.06
N ASN A 113 -7.97 -1.37 -7.61
CA ASN A 113 -7.97 -1.74 -9.03
C ASN A 113 -9.18 -2.60 -9.38
N LEU A 114 -9.58 -3.50 -8.49
CA LEU A 114 -10.78 -4.30 -8.68
C LEU A 114 -12.03 -3.41 -8.74
N LEU A 115 -12.16 -2.41 -7.87
CA LEU A 115 -13.27 -1.44 -7.93
C LEU A 115 -13.29 -0.70 -9.27
N ASP A 116 -12.13 -0.31 -9.79
CA ASP A 116 -12.04 0.35 -11.09
C ASP A 116 -12.49 -0.59 -12.22
N MET A 117 -12.08 -1.85 -12.20
CA MET A 117 -12.41 -2.84 -13.23
C MET A 117 -13.86 -3.38 -13.15
N THR A 118 -14.56 -3.18 -12.03
CA THR A 118 -15.93 -3.65 -11.78
C THR A 118 -16.96 -2.52 -11.75
N GLY A 119 -16.65 -1.37 -12.36
CA GLY A 119 -17.58 -0.23 -12.45
C GLY A 119 -17.73 0.55 -11.14
N GLY A 120 -16.80 0.42 -10.20
CA GLY A 120 -16.79 1.14 -8.93
C GLY A 120 -16.06 2.49 -8.94
N HIS A 121 -15.79 3.06 -10.11
CA HIS A 121 -14.99 4.30 -10.27
C HIS A 121 -15.47 5.48 -9.40
N LYS A 122 -16.78 5.68 -9.29
CA LYS A 122 -17.33 6.77 -8.45
C LYS A 122 -17.00 6.57 -6.98
N ILE A 123 -17.12 5.33 -6.50
CA ILE A 123 -16.83 5.00 -5.10
C ILE A 123 -15.32 5.14 -4.86
N ARG A 124 -14.50 4.60 -5.76
CA ARG A 124 -13.05 4.73 -5.69
C ARG A 124 -12.61 6.18 -5.68
N LYS A 125 -13.15 7.01 -6.56
CA LYS A 125 -12.87 8.46 -6.57
C LYS A 125 -13.16 9.10 -5.22
N ASN A 126 -14.32 8.81 -4.61
CA ASN A 126 -14.68 9.38 -3.31
C ASN A 126 -13.73 8.92 -2.19
N ILE A 127 -13.32 7.63 -2.19
CA ILE A 127 -12.32 7.10 -1.26
C ILE A 127 -11.00 7.86 -1.43
N LEU A 128 -10.52 8.03 -2.66
CA LEU A 128 -9.27 8.74 -2.95
C LEU A 128 -9.32 10.21 -2.54
N MET A 129 -10.44 10.90 -2.76
CA MET A 129 -10.61 12.30 -2.33
C MET A 129 -10.61 12.43 -0.81
N ALA A 130 -11.38 11.58 -0.11
CA ALA A 130 -11.39 11.57 1.35
C ALA A 130 -10.00 11.24 1.92
N ASN A 131 -9.33 10.25 1.33
CA ASN A 131 -8.00 9.82 1.71
C ASN A 131 -6.96 10.94 1.52
N ALA A 132 -6.99 11.63 0.38
CA ALA A 132 -6.09 12.76 0.11
C ALA A 132 -6.27 13.89 1.15
N PHE A 133 -7.51 14.26 1.45
CA PHE A 133 -7.80 15.29 2.44
C PHE A 133 -7.31 14.89 3.85
N LEU A 134 -7.64 13.67 4.29
CA LEU A 134 -7.19 13.17 5.59
C LEU A 134 -5.67 13.05 5.68
N THR A 135 -5.01 12.61 4.62
CA THR A 135 -3.55 12.50 4.59
C THR A 135 -2.87 13.86 4.74
N VAL A 136 -3.36 14.87 4.02
CA VAL A 136 -2.82 16.24 4.14
C VAL A 136 -3.04 16.77 5.54
N ALA A 137 -4.25 16.58 6.12
CA ALA A 137 -4.55 17.03 7.48
C ALA A 137 -3.64 16.34 8.52
N ILE A 138 -3.52 15.00 8.45
CA ILE A 138 -2.67 14.24 9.39
C ILE A 138 -1.20 14.65 9.23
N ALA A 139 -0.71 14.74 8.00
CA ALA A 139 0.68 15.12 7.73
C ALA A 139 0.97 16.52 8.28
N PHE A 140 0.06 17.49 8.08
CA PHE A 140 0.23 18.87 8.56
C PHE A 140 0.31 18.96 10.09
N PHE A 141 -0.53 18.23 10.82
CA PHE A 141 -0.49 18.24 12.28
C PHE A 141 0.65 17.39 12.85
N SER A 142 1.00 16.29 12.19
CA SER A 142 2.04 15.38 12.67
C SER A 142 3.46 15.92 12.41
N ILE A 143 3.67 16.66 11.33
CA ILE A 143 5.00 17.17 10.98
C ILE A 143 5.53 18.14 12.03
N GLN A 144 4.65 18.97 12.60
CA GLN A 144 5.01 19.96 13.63
C GLN A 144 5.56 19.33 14.92
N LYS A 145 5.18 18.06 15.20
CA LYS A 145 5.61 17.35 16.43
C LYS A 145 6.66 16.29 16.17
N PHE A 146 6.61 15.65 15.02
CA PHE A 146 7.39 14.44 14.72
C PHE A 146 8.24 14.57 13.44
N GLY A 147 8.31 15.75 12.82
CA GLY A 147 9.11 15.97 11.62
C GLY A 147 8.81 14.96 10.49
N MET A 148 9.86 14.40 9.89
CA MET A 148 9.72 13.42 8.81
C MET A 148 8.99 12.13 9.22
N ILE A 149 9.06 11.72 10.50
CA ILE A 149 8.30 10.57 11.04
C ILE A 149 6.80 10.87 10.97
N GLY A 150 6.38 12.10 11.25
CA GLY A 150 4.99 12.53 11.15
C GLY A 150 4.43 12.37 9.73
N VAL A 151 5.22 12.68 8.71
CA VAL A 151 4.84 12.48 7.30
C VAL A 151 4.71 10.99 6.97
N ALA A 152 5.63 10.16 7.46
CA ALA A 152 5.56 8.71 7.27
C ALA A 152 4.32 8.09 7.95
N ILE A 153 3.93 8.58 9.14
CA ILE A 153 2.69 8.19 9.80
C ILE A 153 1.46 8.58 8.96
N GLY A 154 1.46 9.78 8.37
CA GLY A 154 0.42 10.19 7.43
C GLY A 154 0.30 9.25 6.23
N TYR A 155 1.44 8.81 5.67
CA TYR A 155 1.48 7.84 4.59
C TYR A 155 0.94 6.46 5.02
N LEU A 156 1.33 5.97 6.20
CA LEU A 156 0.81 4.72 6.77
C LEU A 156 -0.71 4.78 6.96
N PHE A 157 -1.21 5.88 7.53
CA PHE A 157 -2.65 6.08 7.71
C PHE A 157 -3.39 6.08 6.36
N ASN A 158 -2.83 6.76 5.36
CA ASN A 158 -3.36 6.75 3.99
C ASN A 158 -3.53 5.33 3.47
N MET A 159 -2.50 4.49 3.59
CA MET A 159 -2.55 3.11 3.13
C MET A 159 -3.56 2.27 3.93
N CYS A 160 -3.62 2.43 5.25
CA CYS A 160 -4.62 1.75 6.07
C CYS A 160 -6.04 2.14 5.67
N PHE A 161 -6.34 3.42 5.70
CA PHE A 161 -7.69 3.93 5.46
C PHE A 161 -8.19 3.58 4.05
N GLY A 162 -7.39 3.88 3.02
CA GLY A 162 -7.79 3.63 1.63
C GLY A 162 -7.98 2.14 1.32
N ASN A 163 -7.07 1.30 1.79
CA ASN A 163 -7.11 -0.12 1.52
C ASN A 163 -8.22 -0.85 2.30
N PHE A 164 -8.37 -0.59 3.60
CA PHE A 164 -9.42 -1.25 4.38
C PHE A 164 -10.83 -0.85 3.93
N ILE A 165 -11.04 0.43 3.58
CA ILE A 165 -12.31 0.85 2.98
C ILE A 165 -12.50 0.18 1.61
N GLY A 166 -11.46 0.11 0.78
CA GLY A 166 -11.50 -0.58 -0.49
C GLY A 166 -11.93 -2.04 -0.37
N VAL A 167 -11.30 -2.79 0.55
CA VAL A 167 -11.64 -4.19 0.86
C VAL A 167 -13.09 -4.31 1.35
N TYR A 168 -13.52 -3.45 2.27
CA TYR A 168 -14.89 -3.45 2.78
C TYR A 168 -15.92 -3.21 1.67
N VAL A 169 -15.67 -2.25 0.79
CA VAL A 169 -16.58 -1.94 -0.32
C VAL A 169 -16.63 -3.08 -1.34
N VAL A 170 -15.48 -3.70 -1.66
CA VAL A 170 -15.43 -4.88 -2.53
C VAL A 170 -16.25 -6.02 -1.91
N TYR A 171 -16.06 -6.30 -0.64
CA TYR A 171 -16.82 -7.34 0.05
C TYR A 171 -18.34 -7.06 0.02
N ARG A 172 -18.75 -5.82 0.29
CA ARG A 172 -20.18 -5.43 0.26
C ARG A 172 -20.79 -5.48 -1.13
N LYS A 173 -20.02 -5.16 -2.18
CA LYS A 173 -20.54 -5.05 -3.56
C LYS A 173 -20.48 -6.37 -4.32
N LEU A 174 -19.43 -7.16 -4.11
CA LEU A 174 -19.15 -8.38 -4.88
C LEU A 174 -19.22 -9.66 -4.04
N GLY A 175 -19.29 -9.57 -2.71
CA GLY A 175 -19.26 -10.73 -1.81
C GLY A 175 -17.87 -11.40 -1.69
N ILE A 176 -16.84 -10.85 -2.33
CA ILE A 176 -15.51 -11.45 -2.44
C ILE A 176 -14.58 -10.93 -1.34
N ASN A 177 -13.98 -11.84 -0.58
CA ASN A 177 -12.95 -11.49 0.38
C ASN A 177 -11.58 -11.49 -0.31
N MET A 178 -10.93 -10.31 -0.34
CA MET A 178 -9.63 -10.12 -0.99
C MET A 178 -8.44 -10.38 -0.07
N ILE A 179 -8.66 -10.42 1.25
CA ILE A 179 -7.58 -10.61 2.21
C ILE A 179 -7.08 -12.06 2.10
N TYR A 180 -5.82 -12.22 1.75
CA TYR A 180 -5.18 -13.53 1.78
C TYR A 180 -4.69 -13.85 3.19
N ILE A 181 -5.25 -14.90 3.78
CA ILE A 181 -4.83 -15.42 5.08
C ILE A 181 -4.09 -16.74 4.85
N PRO A 182 -2.76 -16.78 5.04
CA PRO A 182 -1.94 -17.96 4.70
C PRO A 182 -2.33 -19.22 5.48
N TRP A 183 -3.02 -19.08 6.62
CA TRP A 183 -3.47 -20.19 7.46
C TRP A 183 -5.00 -20.36 7.48
N GLY A 184 -5.73 -19.65 6.62
CA GLY A 184 -7.17 -19.86 6.46
C GLY A 184 -7.46 -21.22 5.85
N ARG A 185 -8.36 -21.98 6.45
CA ARG A 185 -8.89 -23.24 5.89
C ARG A 185 -9.27 -23.01 4.43
N LYS A 186 -8.76 -23.86 3.54
CA LYS A 186 -9.30 -23.98 2.19
C LYS A 186 -10.81 -24.19 2.34
N SER A 187 -11.61 -23.18 1.98
CA SER A 187 -13.03 -23.42 1.78
C SER A 187 -13.13 -24.35 0.57
N THR A 188 -13.21 -25.64 0.86
CA THR A 188 -13.66 -26.64 -0.10
C THR A 188 -15.11 -26.30 -0.46
N VAL A 189 -15.32 -25.88 -1.69
CA VAL A 189 -16.58 -26.07 -2.41
C VAL A 189 -16.29 -26.95 -3.57
#